data_d869721068b5a07bfd6c87a2ee231f83
#
_entry.id   d869721068b5a07bfd6c87a2ee231f83
#
_cell.length_a   1.000
_cell.length_b   1.000
_cell.length_c   1.000
_cell.angle_alpha   90.00
_cell.angle_beta   90.00
_cell.angle_gamma   90.00
#
_symmetry.space_group_name_H-M   'P 1'
#
loop_
_entity.id
_entity.type
_entity.pdbx_description
1 polymer ?
#
loop_
_entity_poly.entity_id
_entity_poly.type
_entity_poly.pdbx_seq_one_letter_code
_entity_poly.pdbx_strand_id
1 'polypeptide(L)'
;MKSIWKQIGLAAVMGLLLPAMVLAFATRSRPETGETTAAPAPAVPSGTTAPSAASDLTVPVLGKDGTVTDMDLNTYLVGVVLAEMPADFEPEAHKAQAVVARTYAMKRRTGSKHPGGAVCTDPACCQGYLSPEDYVNRGGSAET
;
A
#
# COMPACT_ATOMS: atom_id res chain seq x y z
N MET A 1 -45.99 -24.47 -8.55
CA MET A 1 -45.29 -24.35 -9.83
C MET A 1 -45.15 -22.90 -10.34
N LYS A 2 -46.07 -21.99 -10.06
CA LYS A 2 -45.98 -20.58 -10.53
C LYS A 2 -44.87 -19.70 -9.86
N SER A 3 -44.40 -20.09 -8.66
CA SER A 3 -43.37 -19.32 -7.92
C SER A 3 -41.95 -19.52 -8.45
N ILE A 4 -41.64 -20.72 -8.92
CA ILE A 4 -40.29 -21.07 -9.42
C ILE A 4 -39.98 -20.32 -10.72
N TRP A 5 -40.94 -20.15 -11.59
CA TRP A 5 -40.76 -19.41 -12.87
C TRP A 5 -40.48 -17.91 -12.66
N LYS A 6 -41.06 -17.32 -11.60
CA LYS A 6 -40.77 -15.90 -11.26
C LYS A 6 -39.37 -15.73 -10.73
N GLN A 7 -38.85 -16.69 -9.99
CA GLN A 7 -37.46 -16.63 -9.47
C GLN A 7 -36.43 -16.83 -10.57
N ILE A 8 -36.69 -17.75 -11.51
CA ILE A 8 -35.79 -17.98 -12.67
C ILE A 8 -35.76 -16.75 -13.59
N GLY A 9 -36.91 -16.13 -13.84
CA GLY A 9 -37.00 -14.91 -14.64
C GLY A 9 -36.23 -13.74 -14.03
N LEU A 10 -36.30 -13.56 -12.69
CA LEU A 10 -35.58 -12.48 -11.99
C LEU A 10 -34.06 -12.68 -11.99
N ALA A 11 -33.61 -13.93 -11.84
CA ALA A 11 -32.16 -14.26 -11.89
C ALA A 11 -31.57 -14.06 -13.29
N ALA A 12 -32.31 -14.38 -14.35
CA ALA A 12 -31.89 -14.19 -15.72
C ALA A 12 -31.76 -12.69 -16.09
N VAL A 13 -32.67 -11.85 -15.63
CA VAL A 13 -32.64 -10.40 -15.87
C VAL A 13 -31.49 -9.74 -15.10
N MET A 14 -31.25 -10.13 -13.83
CA MET A 14 -30.11 -9.61 -13.07
C MET A 14 -28.76 -10.06 -13.64
N GLY A 15 -28.66 -11.30 -14.14
CA GLY A 15 -27.44 -11.82 -14.75
C GLY A 15 -27.05 -11.10 -16.06
N LEU A 16 -28.03 -10.55 -16.79
CA LEU A 16 -27.76 -9.85 -18.04
C LEU A 16 -27.46 -8.35 -17.85
N LEU A 17 -28.02 -7.74 -16.79
CA LEU A 17 -27.86 -6.30 -16.53
C LEU A 17 -26.51 -5.95 -15.87
N LEU A 18 -25.92 -6.85 -15.06
CA LEU A 18 -24.66 -6.60 -14.40
C LEU A 18 -23.48 -6.42 -15.37
N PRO A 19 -23.26 -7.27 -16.39
CA PRO A 19 -22.17 -7.05 -17.33
C PRO A 19 -22.39 -5.82 -18.22
N ALA A 20 -23.63 -5.49 -18.56
CA ALA A 20 -23.93 -4.27 -19.33
C ALA A 20 -23.65 -2.99 -18.54
N MET A 21 -23.90 -2.99 -17.23
CA MET A 21 -23.60 -1.85 -16.36
C MET A 21 -22.09 -1.66 -16.16
N VAL A 22 -21.33 -2.74 -16.04
CA VAL A 22 -19.85 -2.69 -15.94
C VAL A 22 -19.23 -2.17 -17.23
N LEU A 23 -19.72 -2.60 -18.39
CA LEU A 23 -19.25 -2.11 -19.68
C LEU A 23 -19.60 -0.62 -19.89
N ALA A 24 -20.79 -0.17 -19.49
CA ALA A 24 -21.19 1.21 -19.59
C ALA A 24 -20.36 2.13 -18.66
N PHE A 25 -19.95 1.62 -17.50
CA PHE A 25 -19.08 2.38 -16.59
C PHE A 25 -17.65 2.44 -17.10
N ALA A 26 -17.12 1.34 -17.65
CA ALA A 26 -15.78 1.29 -18.22
C ALA A 26 -15.59 2.19 -19.45
N THR A 27 -16.66 2.39 -20.26
CA THR A 27 -16.60 3.27 -21.43
C THR A 27 -16.77 4.75 -21.08
N ARG A 28 -17.31 5.07 -19.88
CA ARG A 28 -17.56 6.46 -19.46
C ARG A 28 -16.37 7.11 -18.78
N SER A 29 -15.34 6.33 -18.43
CA SER A 29 -14.15 6.81 -17.69
C SER A 29 -12.91 6.96 -18.57
N ARG A 30 -13.06 7.23 -19.88
CA ARG A 30 -11.92 7.59 -20.69
C ARG A 30 -11.89 9.13 -20.81
N PRO A 31 -11.08 9.84 -20.02
CA PRO A 31 -10.78 11.22 -20.31
C PRO A 31 -10.00 11.25 -21.64
N GLU A 32 -10.47 12.04 -22.58
CA GLU A 32 -9.74 12.34 -23.80
C GLU A 32 -8.38 12.90 -23.43
N THR A 33 -7.35 12.33 -24.02
CA THR A 33 -5.97 12.80 -23.96
C THR A 33 -5.92 14.18 -24.59
N GLY A 34 -6.14 15.22 -23.79
CA GLY A 34 -5.70 16.55 -24.13
C GLY A 34 -4.18 16.52 -24.12
N GLU A 35 -3.60 16.71 -25.28
CA GLU A 35 -2.18 16.96 -25.50
C GLU A 35 -1.77 18.19 -24.69
N THR A 36 -1.37 17.96 -23.45
CA THR A 36 -0.75 19.00 -22.62
C THR A 36 0.71 19.03 -23.02
N THR A 37 1.08 20.03 -23.82
CA THR A 37 2.45 20.49 -24.00
C THR A 37 3.15 20.49 -22.64
N ALA A 38 4.07 19.54 -22.47
CA ALA A 38 4.89 19.41 -21.26
C ALA A 38 5.71 20.70 -21.11
N ALA A 39 5.34 21.52 -20.14
CA ALA A 39 6.27 22.52 -19.62
C ALA A 39 7.48 21.77 -19.05
N PRO A 40 8.73 22.24 -19.31
CA PRO A 40 9.92 21.59 -18.77
C PRO A 40 9.84 21.62 -17.25
N ALA A 41 9.83 20.43 -16.64
CA ALA A 41 9.94 20.28 -15.21
C ALA A 41 11.25 20.98 -14.74
N PRO A 42 11.21 21.75 -13.64
CA PRO A 42 12.43 22.32 -13.10
C PRO A 42 13.40 21.15 -12.78
N ALA A 43 14.60 21.24 -13.32
CA ALA A 43 15.67 20.29 -13.06
C ALA A 43 15.91 20.24 -11.55
N VAL A 44 15.51 19.14 -10.93
CA VAL A 44 15.89 18.85 -9.56
C VAL A 44 17.39 18.54 -9.59
N PRO A 45 18.24 19.24 -8.84
CA PRO A 45 19.67 18.95 -8.82
C PRO A 45 19.88 17.51 -8.34
N SER A 46 20.34 16.65 -9.24
CA SER A 46 20.88 15.33 -8.90
C SER A 46 22.14 15.54 -8.07
N GLY A 47 22.07 15.18 -6.83
CA GLY A 47 23.27 15.11 -6.01
C GLY A 47 23.10 15.65 -4.61
N THR A 48 22.46 14.86 -3.77
CA THR A 48 22.83 14.83 -2.36
C THR A 48 22.59 13.40 -1.91
N THR A 49 23.65 12.64 -1.78
CA THR A 49 23.69 11.46 -0.92
C THR A 49 23.29 11.96 0.45
N ALA A 50 22.01 11.82 0.79
CA ALA A 50 21.55 12.13 2.12
C ALA A 50 22.30 11.18 3.06
N PRO A 51 22.98 11.69 4.11
CA PRO A 51 23.47 10.82 5.15
C PRO A 51 22.26 10.05 5.68
N SER A 52 22.40 8.74 5.80
CA SER A 52 21.50 7.91 6.58
C SER A 52 21.60 8.37 8.04
N ALA A 53 20.97 9.51 8.34
CA ALA A 53 20.76 9.93 9.70
C ALA A 53 19.76 8.94 10.26
N ALA A 54 20.19 8.12 11.21
CA ALA A 54 19.27 7.41 12.09
C ALA A 54 18.24 8.44 12.54
N SER A 55 16.99 8.24 12.17
CA SER A 55 15.95 9.17 12.60
C SER A 55 15.77 8.95 14.10
N ASP A 56 15.90 9.99 14.92
CA ASP A 56 15.54 9.91 16.36
C ASP A 56 14.06 9.57 16.59
N LEU A 57 13.35 9.21 15.52
CA LEU A 57 11.93 8.88 15.54
C LEU A 57 11.75 7.36 15.59
N THR A 58 11.05 6.91 16.62
CA THR A 58 10.62 5.51 16.76
C THR A 58 9.13 5.36 16.49
N VAL A 59 8.74 4.16 16.09
CA VAL A 59 7.36 3.72 15.91
C VAL A 59 7.10 2.52 16.80
N PRO A 60 6.08 2.55 17.67
CA PRO A 60 5.68 1.37 18.41
C PRO A 60 5.04 0.36 17.46
N VAL A 61 5.62 -0.82 17.34
CA VAL A 61 5.18 -1.90 16.45
C VAL A 61 4.67 -3.07 17.28
N LEU A 62 3.44 -3.49 17.02
CA LEU A 62 2.84 -4.67 17.65
C LEU A 62 3.17 -5.92 16.81
N GLY A 63 3.99 -6.77 17.33
CA GLY A 63 4.36 -8.06 16.75
C GLY A 63 3.22 -9.07 16.75
N LYS A 64 3.38 -10.16 16.01
CA LYS A 64 2.44 -11.30 15.98
C LYS A 64 2.34 -12.03 17.31
N ASP A 65 3.35 -11.93 18.14
CA ASP A 65 3.44 -12.49 19.50
C ASP A 65 2.68 -11.62 20.53
N GLY A 66 2.10 -10.50 20.11
CA GLY A 66 1.40 -9.56 20.98
C GLY A 66 2.31 -8.59 21.72
N THR A 67 3.62 -8.60 21.49
CA THR A 67 4.55 -7.63 22.09
C THR A 67 4.57 -6.33 21.31
N VAL A 68 4.71 -5.21 22.03
CA VAL A 68 4.92 -3.89 21.43
C VAL A 68 6.40 -3.52 21.60
N THR A 69 7.07 -3.25 20.50
CA THR A 69 8.48 -2.87 20.49
C THR A 69 8.65 -1.53 19.76
N ASP A 70 9.38 -0.61 20.35
CA ASP A 70 9.76 0.63 19.67
C ASP A 70 10.83 0.34 18.63
N MET A 71 10.50 0.59 17.37
CA MET A 71 11.36 0.37 16.22
C MET A 71 11.79 1.71 15.61
N ASP A 72 13.05 1.82 15.17
CA ASP A 72 13.46 2.98 14.38
C ASP A 72 12.55 3.14 13.15
N LEU A 73 12.17 4.36 12.86
CA LEU A 73 11.22 4.66 11.79
C LEU A 73 11.73 4.19 10.42
N ASN A 74 13.01 4.40 10.09
CA ASN A 74 13.54 4.00 8.80
C ASN A 74 13.57 2.47 8.67
N THR A 75 13.97 1.78 9.72
CA THR A 75 13.94 0.31 9.79
C THR A 75 12.51 -0.21 9.59
N TYR A 76 11.53 0.41 10.24
CA TYR A 76 10.12 0.08 10.03
C TYR A 76 9.68 0.29 8.59
N LEU A 77 10.04 1.43 7.97
CA LEU A 77 9.65 1.75 6.60
C LEU A 77 10.24 0.78 5.58
N VAL A 78 11.49 0.37 5.75
CA VAL A 78 12.11 -0.68 4.92
C VAL A 78 11.27 -1.96 4.97
N GLY A 79 10.94 -2.43 6.18
CA GLY A 79 10.14 -3.65 6.34
C GLY A 79 8.72 -3.56 5.77
N VAL A 80 8.10 -2.36 5.80
CA VAL A 80 6.80 -2.15 5.16
C VAL A 80 6.92 -2.17 3.64
N VAL A 81 7.91 -1.50 3.06
CA VAL A 81 8.12 -1.49 1.61
C VAL A 81 8.40 -2.92 1.10
N LEU A 82 9.23 -3.69 1.79
CA LEU A 82 9.50 -5.09 1.46
C LEU A 82 8.26 -5.99 1.52
N ALA A 83 7.29 -5.65 2.38
CA ALA A 83 6.05 -6.42 2.50
C ALA A 83 4.98 -6.04 1.47
N GLU A 84 4.96 -4.78 1.03
CA GLU A 84 3.86 -4.20 0.24
C GLU A 84 4.21 -4.07 -1.25
N MET A 85 5.50 -4.04 -1.61
CA MET A 85 5.95 -3.75 -2.98
C MET A 85 6.85 -4.85 -3.53
N PRO A 86 6.64 -5.30 -4.79
CA PRO A 86 7.62 -6.13 -5.50
C PRO A 86 8.95 -5.39 -5.68
N ALA A 87 10.06 -6.12 -5.56
CA ALA A 87 11.41 -5.54 -5.64
C ALA A 87 11.78 -5.03 -7.03
N ASP A 88 11.13 -5.53 -8.07
CA ASP A 88 11.33 -5.15 -9.48
C ASP A 88 10.59 -3.86 -9.88
N PHE A 89 9.87 -3.23 -8.95
CA PHE A 89 9.25 -1.94 -9.23
C PHE A 89 10.29 -0.82 -9.29
N GLU A 90 9.95 0.22 -10.03
CA GLU A 90 10.81 1.40 -10.18
C GLU A 90 11.14 2.05 -8.81
N PRO A 91 12.39 2.52 -8.60
CA PRO A 91 12.82 3.12 -7.33
C PRO A 91 11.90 4.26 -6.85
N GLU A 92 11.33 5.04 -7.77
CA GLU A 92 10.43 6.12 -7.42
C GLU A 92 9.09 5.61 -6.86
N ALA A 93 8.66 4.41 -7.25
CA ALA A 93 7.49 3.77 -6.67
C ALA A 93 7.76 3.33 -5.21
N HIS A 94 8.93 2.76 -4.93
CA HIS A 94 9.35 2.41 -3.57
C HIS A 94 9.43 3.65 -2.67
N LYS A 95 9.98 4.76 -3.17
CA LYS A 95 10.02 6.04 -2.44
C LYS A 95 8.61 6.56 -2.14
N ALA A 96 7.72 6.50 -3.10
CA ALA A 96 6.31 6.91 -2.90
C ALA A 96 5.63 6.05 -1.84
N GLN A 97 5.82 4.72 -1.87
CA GLN A 97 5.28 3.80 -0.87
C GLN A 97 5.86 4.11 0.53
N ALA A 98 7.14 4.39 0.64
CA ALA A 98 7.76 4.77 1.92
C ALA A 98 7.14 6.04 2.51
N VAL A 99 6.82 7.06 1.68
CA VAL A 99 6.11 8.27 2.13
C VAL A 99 4.71 7.95 2.64
N VAL A 100 3.96 7.10 1.94
CA VAL A 100 2.63 6.66 2.37
C VAL A 100 2.71 5.91 3.69
N ALA A 101 3.63 4.95 3.80
CA ALA A 101 3.84 4.15 5.01
C ALA A 101 4.21 5.03 6.22
N ARG A 102 5.11 6.00 6.01
CA ARG A 102 5.48 6.98 7.04
C ARG A 102 4.28 7.78 7.53
N THR A 103 3.50 8.32 6.60
CA THR A 103 2.32 9.13 6.91
C THR A 103 1.32 8.33 7.73
N TYR A 104 1.08 7.08 7.33
CA TYR A 104 0.21 6.18 8.07
C TYR A 104 0.72 5.92 9.48
N ALA A 105 1.99 5.53 9.63
CA ALA A 105 2.59 5.23 10.94
C ALA A 105 2.52 6.45 11.86
N MET A 106 2.87 7.64 11.39
CA MET A 106 2.80 8.88 12.17
C MET A 106 1.37 9.21 12.62
N LYS A 107 0.39 9.04 11.74
CA LYS A 107 -1.01 9.23 12.07
C LYS A 107 -1.49 8.25 13.16
N ARG A 108 -1.00 7.01 13.13
CA ARG A 108 -1.40 5.98 14.09
C ARG A 108 -0.87 6.24 15.50
N ARG A 109 0.24 6.93 15.67
CA ARG A 109 0.76 7.30 17.00
C ARG A 109 -0.26 8.06 17.86
N THR A 110 -1.17 8.80 17.23
CA THR A 110 -2.19 9.61 17.92
C THR A 110 -3.59 9.00 17.90
N GLY A 111 -3.82 7.93 17.14
CA GLY A 111 -5.17 7.37 16.93
C GLY A 111 -5.17 5.89 16.56
N SER A 112 -4.25 5.11 17.12
CA SER A 112 -4.25 3.65 16.92
C SER A 112 -5.32 2.96 17.76
N LYS A 113 -5.86 1.86 17.21
CA LYS A 113 -6.69 0.90 17.96
C LYS A 113 -5.87 -0.07 18.81
N HIS A 114 -4.54 -0.02 18.70
CA HIS A 114 -3.63 -0.87 19.46
C HIS A 114 -3.02 -0.13 20.64
N PRO A 115 -2.56 -0.86 21.69
CA PRO A 115 -1.92 -0.28 22.85
C PRO A 115 -0.73 0.63 22.50
N GLY A 116 -0.53 1.71 23.22
CA GLY A 116 0.62 2.60 23.06
C GLY A 116 0.72 3.33 21.72
N GLY A 117 -0.36 3.41 20.94
CA GLY A 117 -0.31 4.01 19.61
C GLY A 117 0.38 3.12 18.57
N ALA A 118 0.51 1.80 18.84
CA ALA A 118 1.22 0.88 18.00
C ALA A 118 0.56 0.67 16.62
N VAL A 119 1.37 0.33 15.63
CA VAL A 119 0.94 -0.26 14.35
C VAL A 119 1.21 -1.75 14.39
N CYS A 120 0.27 -2.59 13.96
CA CYS A 120 0.53 -4.02 13.87
C CYS A 120 1.06 -4.42 12.49
N THR A 121 1.67 -5.60 12.43
CA THR A 121 2.29 -6.16 11.22
C THR A 121 1.33 -6.94 10.33
N ASP A 122 0.02 -6.85 10.60
CA ASP A 122 -1.03 -7.50 9.83
C ASP A 122 -1.55 -6.54 8.73
N PRO A 123 -1.40 -6.88 7.43
CA PRO A 123 -1.85 -6.04 6.33
C PRO A 123 -3.37 -5.86 6.28
N ALA A 124 -4.14 -6.80 6.84
CA ALA A 124 -5.61 -6.66 6.93
C ALA A 124 -6.05 -5.68 8.03
N CYS A 125 -5.13 -5.29 8.90
CA CYS A 125 -5.40 -4.48 10.08
C CYS A 125 -4.73 -3.11 10.03
N CYS A 126 -3.41 -3.08 9.82
CA CYS A 126 -2.58 -1.88 9.73
C CYS A 126 -1.75 -1.88 8.44
N GLN A 127 -0.49 -2.29 8.53
CA GLN A 127 0.43 -2.40 7.38
C GLN A 127 1.18 -3.72 7.47
N GLY A 128 1.39 -4.38 6.32
CA GLY A 128 2.29 -5.52 6.25
C GLY A 128 3.69 -5.12 6.69
N TYR A 129 4.40 -6.05 7.31
CA TYR A 129 5.80 -5.88 7.69
C TYR A 129 6.56 -7.18 7.45
N LEU A 130 7.70 -7.05 6.80
CA LEU A 130 8.62 -8.14 6.54
C LEU A 130 10.03 -7.67 6.89
N SER A 131 10.70 -8.36 7.81
CA SER A 131 12.07 -7.99 8.12
C SER A 131 12.99 -8.25 6.90
N PRO A 132 14.09 -7.51 6.75
CA PRO A 132 15.07 -7.80 5.68
C PRO A 132 15.57 -9.23 5.72
N GLU A 133 15.75 -9.81 6.91
CA GLU A 133 16.14 -11.19 7.09
C GLU A 133 15.07 -12.17 6.57
N ASP A 134 13.81 -11.98 6.95
CA ASP A 134 12.69 -12.79 6.46
C ASP A 134 12.50 -12.63 4.95
N TYR A 135 12.75 -11.45 4.40
CA TYR A 135 12.69 -11.21 2.97
C TYR A 135 13.70 -12.07 2.21
N VAL A 136 14.97 -12.07 2.66
CA VAL A 136 16.03 -12.92 2.09
C VAL A 136 15.70 -14.40 2.23
N ASN A 137 15.22 -14.83 3.42
CA ASN A 137 14.82 -16.21 3.69
C ASN A 137 13.66 -16.69 2.77
N ARG A 138 12.86 -15.77 2.24
CA ARG A 138 11.81 -16.07 1.24
C ARG A 138 12.30 -16.02 -0.21
N GLY A 139 13.59 -15.84 -0.43
CA GLY A 139 14.21 -15.79 -1.76
C GLY A 139 14.37 -14.38 -2.33
N GLY A 140 14.18 -13.34 -1.54
CA GLY A 140 14.51 -11.97 -1.91
C GLY A 140 16.02 -11.74 -2.02
N SER A 141 16.43 -10.76 -2.83
CA SER A 141 17.84 -10.38 -2.93
C SER A 141 18.24 -9.47 -1.76
N ALA A 142 19.43 -9.68 -1.20
CA ALA A 142 20.00 -8.79 -0.18
C ALA A 142 20.44 -7.43 -0.74
N GLU A 143 20.48 -7.27 -2.07
CA GLU A 143 20.90 -6.06 -2.78
C GLU A 143 19.73 -5.16 -3.22
N THR A 144 18.52 -5.47 -2.73
CA THR A 144 17.30 -4.76 -3.13
C THR A 144 17.06 -3.52 -2.27
#